data_4ba9daee12952104f6218aa54132a6b0
#
_entry.id   4ba9daee12952104f6218aa54132a6b0
#
_cell.length_a   1.000
_cell.length_b   1.000
_cell.length_c   1.000
_cell.angle_alpha   90.00
_cell.angle_beta   90.00
_cell.angle_gamma   90.00
#
_symmetry.space_group_name_H-M   'P 1'
#
loop_
_entity.id
_entity.type
_entity.pdbx_description
1 polymer ?
#
loop_
_entity_poly.entity_id
_entity_poly.type
_entity_poly.pdbx_seq_one_letter_code
_entity_poly.pdbx_strand_id
1 'polypeptide(L)'
;MPPVTRFRLLSPSAAAGSCPASPKQAVLTPEKAERQDGRIVNLRALAILLVVFGHSIILYQNSWSLYSTVRAVPALDLVKRWIDLIQMPLFFSLSGYLFDARRSKTSLAELLSKKAKRLLLPFLSFALFWMVPIRLLVGYPGYQNRSLWDILWNSVILGNDCGHLWFLPCLFFCFVLTWGVFRLLRAMKLTPSVVYGVLFLAAYAAARYSCRIPGFPGSAVVRNVAVNWVWFCAGLLLCRFGDRMELLRKCKIIFLLAAIGCSAASLLRLLPYDRVTGMLLLLTLYLWTPEGTTPFTGFLSNNSFGIYLFHSPLIYLTCSQIPDAHPCIVILLNFVGFGGLSALLTAAMRKTKMKRFLGE
;
A
#
# COMPACT_ATOMS: atom_id res chain seq x y z
N MET A 1 38.17 67.14 -46.93
CA MET A 1 38.48 66.74 -45.56
C MET A 1 37.96 65.29 -45.36
N PRO A 2 38.81 64.32 -45.19
CA PRO A 2 38.40 62.91 -45.01
C PRO A 2 38.10 62.61 -43.56
N PRO A 3 37.31 61.57 -43.29
CA PRO A 3 36.84 61.21 -41.92
C PRO A 3 37.86 60.37 -41.13
N VAL A 4 37.85 60.65 -39.87
CA VAL A 4 38.72 60.04 -38.82
C VAL A 4 38.36 58.59 -38.57
N THR A 5 39.29 57.65 -38.73
CA THR A 5 39.21 56.22 -38.43
C THR A 5 39.43 56.02 -36.93
N ARG A 6 38.42 55.45 -36.22
CA ARG A 6 38.54 54.99 -34.79
C ARG A 6 39.17 53.60 -34.75
N PHE A 7 40.33 53.51 -34.18
CA PHE A 7 40.95 52.24 -33.75
C PHE A 7 40.16 51.56 -32.64
N ARG A 8 39.72 50.29 -32.84
CA ARG A 8 39.21 49.39 -31.78
C ARG A 8 40.40 48.68 -31.18
N LEU A 9 40.58 48.90 -29.90
CA LEU A 9 41.46 48.07 -29.05
C LEU A 9 40.87 46.70 -28.86
N LEU A 10 41.60 45.65 -29.22
CA LEU A 10 41.33 44.25 -28.96
C LEU A 10 41.66 43.95 -27.49
N SER A 11 40.66 43.53 -26.73
CA SER A 11 40.83 42.96 -25.38
C SER A 11 41.22 41.47 -25.46
N PRO A 12 42.08 40.97 -24.57
CA PRO A 12 42.52 39.58 -24.62
C PRO A 12 41.43 38.61 -24.16
N SER A 13 41.20 37.59 -24.96
CA SER A 13 40.35 36.44 -24.69
C SER A 13 40.91 35.63 -23.52
N ALA A 14 40.27 35.67 -22.36
CA ALA A 14 40.48 34.73 -21.28
C ALA A 14 39.68 33.44 -21.57
N ALA A 15 40.35 32.38 -21.92
CA ALA A 15 39.80 31.02 -22.01
C ALA A 15 39.43 30.56 -20.61
N ALA A 16 38.16 30.77 -20.24
CA ALA A 16 37.58 30.10 -19.06
C ALA A 16 37.13 28.68 -19.46
N GLY A 17 37.87 27.70 -19.01
CA GLY A 17 37.50 26.31 -19.13
C GLY A 17 36.12 26.04 -18.51
N SER A 18 35.17 25.64 -19.35
CA SER A 18 33.85 25.22 -18.94
C SER A 18 33.95 23.91 -18.18
N CYS A 19 33.79 23.97 -16.85
CA CYS A 19 33.48 22.82 -16.04
C CYS A 19 32.24 22.10 -16.59
N PRO A 20 32.23 20.75 -16.73
CA PRO A 20 31.06 20.06 -17.22
C PRO A 20 29.92 20.24 -16.21
N ALA A 21 28.82 20.80 -16.69
CA ALA A 21 27.59 20.97 -15.91
C ALA A 21 27.16 19.62 -15.34
N SER A 22 27.06 19.56 -14.00
CA SER A 22 26.45 18.47 -13.27
C SER A 22 25.12 18.08 -13.93
N PRO A 23 24.83 16.76 -14.12
CA PRO A 23 23.59 16.33 -14.74
C PRO A 23 22.41 16.90 -13.94
N LYS A 24 21.64 17.79 -14.57
CA LYS A 24 20.39 18.33 -14.03
C LYS A 24 19.53 17.14 -13.65
N GLN A 25 19.32 16.93 -12.35
CA GLN A 25 18.32 16.01 -11.84
C GLN A 25 16.99 16.34 -12.56
N ALA A 26 16.51 15.40 -13.35
CA ALA A 26 15.21 15.53 -13.99
C ALA A 26 14.14 15.56 -12.90
N VAL A 27 13.82 16.73 -12.40
CA VAL A 27 12.61 16.97 -11.61
C VAL A 27 11.48 16.69 -12.58
N LEU A 28 10.77 15.58 -12.38
CA LEU A 28 9.55 15.28 -13.13
C LEU A 28 8.66 16.51 -13.07
N THR A 29 8.39 17.12 -14.22
CA THR A 29 7.50 18.26 -14.32
C THR A 29 6.11 17.88 -13.78
N PRO A 30 5.36 18.82 -13.17
CA PRO A 30 4.02 18.54 -12.64
C PRO A 30 3.08 17.86 -13.66
N GLU A 31 3.23 18.16 -14.95
CA GLU A 31 2.48 17.52 -16.06
C GLU A 31 2.79 16.04 -16.26
N LYS A 32 4.01 15.59 -16.00
CA LYS A 32 4.35 14.15 -16.03
C LYS A 32 3.84 13.41 -14.77
N ALA A 33 3.60 14.13 -13.67
CA ALA A 33 3.00 13.58 -12.47
C ALA A 33 1.46 13.48 -12.56
N GLU A 34 0.82 14.18 -13.48
CA GLU A 34 -0.63 14.12 -13.73
C GLU A 34 -1.03 12.99 -14.68
N ARG A 35 -0.20 12.55 -15.60
CA ARG A 35 -0.39 11.25 -16.24
C ARG A 35 -0.13 10.17 -15.20
N GLN A 36 -1.20 9.57 -14.68
CA GLN A 36 -1.07 8.39 -13.82
C GLN A 36 -0.21 7.39 -14.58
N ASP A 37 0.96 7.07 -14.03
CA ASP A 37 1.81 6.01 -14.57
C ASP A 37 0.93 4.78 -14.73
N GLY A 38 0.71 4.32 -15.97
CA GLY A 38 -0.21 3.22 -16.27
C GLY A 38 0.17 1.95 -15.52
N ARG A 39 1.46 1.78 -15.21
CA ARG A 39 1.95 0.70 -14.37
C ARG A 39 1.37 0.78 -12.96
N ILE A 40 1.31 1.97 -12.36
CA ILE A 40 0.71 2.19 -11.03
C ILE A 40 -0.81 1.91 -11.06
N VAL A 41 -1.48 2.26 -12.15
CA VAL A 41 -2.90 1.92 -12.36
C VAL A 41 -3.11 0.40 -12.35
N ASN A 42 -2.31 -0.33 -13.13
CA ASN A 42 -2.40 -1.78 -13.24
C ASN A 42 -2.04 -2.49 -11.93
N LEU A 43 -0.97 -2.04 -11.23
CA LEU A 43 -0.58 -2.59 -9.93
C LEU A 43 -1.66 -2.34 -8.86
N ARG A 44 -2.34 -1.18 -8.88
CA ARG A 44 -3.44 -0.90 -7.95
C ARG A 44 -4.67 -1.76 -8.25
N ALA A 45 -4.97 -1.97 -9.53
CA ALA A 45 -6.03 -2.88 -9.94
C ALA A 45 -5.74 -4.33 -9.50
N LEU A 46 -4.51 -4.80 -9.70
CA LEU A 46 -4.07 -6.11 -9.22
C LEU A 46 -4.17 -6.21 -7.69
N ALA A 47 -3.70 -5.20 -6.97
CA ALA A 47 -3.70 -5.18 -5.50
C ALA A 47 -5.12 -5.33 -4.94
N ILE A 48 -6.11 -4.59 -5.49
CA ILE A 48 -7.49 -4.71 -5.00
C ILE A 48 -8.11 -6.06 -5.34
N LEU A 49 -7.82 -6.63 -6.51
CA LEU A 49 -8.28 -7.99 -6.84
C LEU A 49 -7.72 -9.02 -5.89
N LEU A 50 -6.41 -8.95 -5.57
CA LEU A 50 -5.77 -9.85 -4.60
C LEU A 50 -6.38 -9.72 -3.21
N VAL A 51 -6.71 -8.51 -2.76
CA VAL A 51 -7.34 -8.28 -1.45
C VAL A 51 -8.75 -8.85 -1.41
N VAL A 52 -9.59 -8.58 -2.41
CA VAL A 52 -10.97 -9.11 -2.43
C VAL A 52 -10.96 -10.64 -2.54
N PHE A 53 -10.12 -11.19 -3.41
CA PHE A 53 -9.98 -12.64 -3.55
C PHE A 53 -9.41 -13.28 -2.27
N GLY A 54 -8.34 -12.70 -1.69
CA GLY A 54 -7.75 -13.18 -0.46
C GLY A 54 -8.73 -13.19 0.73
N HIS A 55 -9.62 -12.18 0.82
CA HIS A 55 -10.69 -12.19 1.81
C HIS A 55 -11.81 -13.20 1.47
N SER A 56 -12.07 -13.43 0.19
CA SER A 56 -13.09 -14.43 -0.23
C SER A 56 -12.72 -15.86 0.15
N ILE A 57 -11.43 -16.17 0.30
CA ILE A 57 -10.91 -17.49 0.65
C ILE A 57 -10.41 -17.58 2.11
N ILE A 58 -10.44 -16.48 2.89
CA ILE A 58 -9.92 -16.44 4.26
C ILE A 58 -10.63 -17.44 5.18
N LEU A 59 -11.90 -17.73 4.91
CA LEU A 59 -12.71 -18.69 5.64
C LEU A 59 -12.10 -20.10 5.68
N TYR A 60 -11.38 -20.47 4.63
CA TYR A 60 -10.79 -21.79 4.43
C TYR A 60 -9.34 -21.88 4.88
N GLN A 61 -8.83 -20.83 5.55
CA GLN A 61 -7.46 -20.77 6.06
C GLN A 61 -7.39 -21.41 7.46
N ASN A 62 -6.38 -22.27 7.68
CA ASN A 62 -6.17 -22.93 8.98
C ASN A 62 -5.99 -21.97 10.18
N SER A 63 -5.44 -20.78 9.92
CA SER A 63 -5.17 -19.78 10.96
C SER A 63 -6.37 -18.90 11.30
N TRP A 64 -7.47 -18.98 10.54
CA TRP A 64 -8.67 -18.19 10.74
C TRP A 64 -9.75 -19.02 11.43
N SER A 65 -9.68 -19.09 12.77
CA SER A 65 -10.55 -19.93 13.62
C SER A 65 -11.82 -19.22 14.11
N LEU A 66 -12.20 -18.12 13.47
CA LEU A 66 -13.31 -17.29 13.93
C LEU A 66 -14.69 -17.98 13.82
N TYR A 67 -14.86 -18.79 12.78
CA TYR A 67 -16.05 -19.60 12.55
C TYR A 67 -15.67 -21.09 12.55
N SER A 68 -15.98 -21.80 13.63
CA SER A 68 -15.62 -23.20 13.84
C SER A 68 -16.32 -24.18 12.89
N THR A 69 -17.39 -23.75 12.24
CA THR A 69 -18.19 -24.56 11.31
C THR A 69 -17.54 -24.73 9.93
N VAL A 70 -16.65 -23.81 9.55
CA VAL A 70 -16.02 -23.86 8.22
C VAL A 70 -14.74 -24.69 8.26
N ARG A 71 -14.69 -25.76 7.48
CA ARG A 71 -13.50 -26.61 7.37
C ARG A 71 -12.43 -25.94 6.52
N ALA A 72 -11.18 -25.98 6.99
CA ALA A 72 -10.04 -25.54 6.23
C ALA A 72 -9.85 -26.40 4.96
N VAL A 73 -9.52 -25.74 3.84
CA VAL A 73 -9.20 -26.40 2.57
C VAL A 73 -7.72 -26.18 2.27
N PRO A 74 -6.87 -27.23 2.31
CA PRO A 74 -5.42 -27.08 2.20
C PRO A 74 -4.94 -26.30 0.96
N ALA A 75 -5.57 -26.49 -0.20
CA ALA A 75 -5.24 -25.76 -1.40
C ALA A 75 -5.55 -24.26 -1.26
N LEU A 76 -6.69 -23.90 -0.69
CA LEU A 76 -7.08 -22.51 -0.47
C LEU A 76 -6.23 -21.84 0.62
N ASP A 77 -5.86 -22.58 1.67
CA ASP A 77 -4.91 -22.12 2.69
C ASP A 77 -3.54 -21.78 2.06
N LEU A 78 -3.05 -22.64 1.16
CA LEU A 78 -1.80 -22.40 0.44
C LEU A 78 -1.88 -21.12 -0.43
N VAL A 79 -2.95 -20.99 -1.22
CA VAL A 79 -3.20 -19.81 -2.06
C VAL A 79 -3.31 -18.55 -1.20
N LYS A 80 -4.04 -18.61 -0.08
CA LYS A 80 -4.17 -17.47 0.84
C LYS A 80 -2.84 -17.04 1.42
N ARG A 81 -2.03 -17.98 1.90
CA ARG A 81 -0.68 -17.67 2.40
C ARG A 81 0.20 -17.01 1.35
N TRP A 82 0.13 -17.46 0.09
CA TRP A 82 0.86 -16.81 -1.00
C TRP A 82 0.36 -15.38 -1.25
N ILE A 83 -0.96 -15.16 -1.29
CA ILE A 83 -1.56 -13.84 -1.46
C ILE A 83 -1.12 -12.89 -0.33
N ASP A 84 -1.03 -13.38 0.91
CA ASP A 84 -0.63 -12.58 2.08
C ASP A 84 0.81 -12.05 1.97
N LEU A 85 1.70 -12.73 1.21
CA LEU A 85 3.04 -12.24 0.94
C LEU A 85 3.06 -10.95 0.12
N ILE A 86 1.97 -10.61 -0.60
CA ILE A 86 2.00 -9.57 -1.63
C ILE A 86 0.87 -8.55 -1.54
N GLN A 87 -0.35 -8.94 -1.14
CA GLN A 87 -1.53 -8.06 -1.21
C GLN A 87 -1.34 -6.74 -0.44
N MET A 88 -0.99 -6.82 0.85
CA MET A 88 -0.78 -5.62 1.69
C MET A 88 0.56 -4.94 1.42
N PRO A 89 1.69 -5.68 1.29
CA PRO A 89 2.95 -5.12 0.81
C PRO A 89 2.80 -4.25 -0.44
N LEU A 90 2.01 -4.68 -1.42
CA LEU A 90 1.78 -3.92 -2.65
C LEU A 90 1.05 -2.60 -2.39
N PHE A 91 -0.01 -2.57 -1.56
CA PHE A 91 -0.70 -1.32 -1.21
C PHE A 91 0.18 -0.34 -0.45
N PHE A 92 0.98 -0.82 0.51
CA PHE A 92 1.93 0.03 1.23
C PHE A 92 3.00 0.59 0.28
N SER A 93 3.58 -0.25 -0.59
CA SER A 93 4.61 0.18 -1.54
C SER A 93 4.08 1.18 -2.57
N LEU A 94 2.88 0.98 -3.12
CA LEU A 94 2.22 1.96 -3.99
C LEU A 94 2.00 3.30 -3.28
N SER A 95 1.63 3.27 -2.00
CA SER A 95 1.44 4.47 -1.19
C SER A 95 2.76 5.22 -0.95
N GLY A 96 3.84 4.50 -0.68
CA GLY A 96 5.19 5.05 -0.55
C GLY A 96 5.71 5.63 -1.86
N TYR A 97 5.55 4.92 -2.97
CA TYR A 97 5.92 5.38 -4.31
C TYR A 97 5.25 6.72 -4.64
N LEU A 98 3.93 6.81 -4.47
CA LEU A 98 3.18 8.03 -4.74
C LEU A 98 3.47 9.16 -3.74
N PHE A 99 3.89 8.83 -2.52
CA PHE A 99 4.29 9.82 -1.53
C PHE A 99 5.60 10.49 -1.93
N ASP A 100 6.60 9.75 -2.37
CA ASP A 100 7.88 10.32 -2.80
C ASP A 100 7.74 11.23 -4.01
N ALA A 101 6.98 10.81 -5.01
CA ALA A 101 6.74 11.59 -6.21
C ALA A 101 6.12 12.99 -5.94
N ARG A 102 5.42 13.19 -4.81
CA ARG A 102 4.67 14.42 -4.48
C ARG A 102 5.20 15.20 -3.28
N ARG A 103 6.27 14.73 -2.60
CA ARG A 103 6.66 15.19 -1.26
C ARG A 103 7.26 16.59 -1.16
N SER A 104 7.79 17.17 -2.22
CA SER A 104 8.85 18.20 -2.14
C SER A 104 8.50 19.48 -1.35
N LYS A 105 7.23 19.79 -1.04
CA LYS A 105 6.81 21.06 -0.42
C LYS A 105 5.74 20.96 0.67
N THR A 106 5.39 19.76 1.17
CA THR A 106 4.27 19.59 2.10
C THR A 106 4.68 19.88 3.55
N SER A 107 4.00 20.79 4.24
CA SER A 107 4.15 21.01 5.69
C SER A 107 3.53 19.84 6.49
N LEU A 108 3.91 19.71 7.79
CA LEU A 108 3.33 18.68 8.66
C LEU A 108 1.81 18.86 8.81
N ALA A 109 1.37 20.08 9.05
CA ALA A 109 -0.06 20.39 9.22
C ALA A 109 -0.87 20.03 7.97
N GLU A 110 -0.35 20.34 6.78
CA GLU A 110 -0.96 19.99 5.51
C GLU A 110 -1.00 18.47 5.30
N LEU A 111 0.09 17.76 5.62
CA LEU A 111 0.15 16.31 5.56
C LEU A 111 -0.89 15.68 6.48
N LEU A 112 -0.92 16.08 7.75
CA LEU A 112 -1.87 15.57 8.74
C LEU A 112 -3.31 15.80 8.29
N SER A 113 -3.66 17.04 7.90
CA SER A 113 -5.01 17.38 7.46
C SER A 113 -5.44 16.57 6.23
N LYS A 114 -4.59 16.53 5.18
CA LYS A 114 -4.90 15.78 3.95
C LYS A 114 -5.02 14.27 4.20
N LYS A 115 -4.10 13.70 5.00
CA LYS A 115 -4.09 12.25 5.26
C LYS A 115 -5.17 11.85 6.26
N ALA A 116 -5.50 12.66 7.26
CA ALA A 116 -6.62 12.42 8.16
C ALA A 116 -7.94 12.37 7.38
N LYS A 117 -8.21 13.36 6.54
CA LYS A 117 -9.42 13.37 5.69
C LYS A 117 -9.50 12.16 4.76
N ARG A 118 -8.36 11.71 4.22
CA ARG A 118 -8.31 10.63 3.24
C ARG A 118 -8.29 9.23 3.86
N LEU A 119 -7.81 9.06 5.09
CA LEU A 119 -7.62 7.75 5.72
C LEU A 119 -8.42 7.60 7.02
N LEU A 120 -8.33 8.57 7.95
CA LEU A 120 -8.98 8.44 9.25
C LEU A 120 -10.48 8.73 9.18
N LEU A 121 -10.93 9.68 8.35
CA LEU A 121 -12.37 9.91 8.16
C LEU A 121 -13.08 8.69 7.55
N PRO A 122 -12.60 8.08 6.43
CA PRO A 122 -13.15 6.82 5.95
C PRO A 122 -13.06 5.68 6.98
N PHE A 123 -11.94 5.56 7.70
CA PHE A 123 -11.80 4.57 8.76
C PHE A 123 -12.92 4.67 9.80
N LEU A 124 -13.14 5.86 10.37
CA LEU A 124 -14.18 6.08 11.37
C LEU A 124 -15.58 5.84 10.79
N SER A 125 -15.84 6.41 9.62
CA SER A 125 -17.17 6.29 8.98
C SER A 125 -17.52 4.83 8.67
N PHE A 126 -16.60 4.08 8.07
CA PHE A 126 -16.85 2.69 7.70
C PHE A 126 -16.80 1.73 8.89
N ALA A 127 -16.01 2.03 9.92
CA ALA A 127 -16.04 1.25 11.16
C ALA A 127 -17.40 1.40 11.86
N LEU A 128 -17.91 2.64 12.01
CA LEU A 128 -19.13 2.93 12.77
C LEU A 128 -20.42 2.59 11.99
N PHE A 129 -20.46 2.88 10.68
CA PHE A 129 -21.71 2.80 9.90
C PHE A 129 -21.79 1.60 8.95
N TRP A 130 -20.70 0.83 8.81
CA TRP A 130 -20.66 -0.32 7.90
C TRP A 130 -20.20 -1.60 8.61
N MET A 131 -18.96 -1.61 9.13
CA MET A 131 -18.37 -2.82 9.70
C MET A 131 -19.07 -3.27 10.99
N VAL A 132 -19.18 -2.38 11.99
CA VAL A 132 -19.79 -2.72 13.29
C VAL A 132 -21.25 -3.11 13.15
N PRO A 133 -22.11 -2.36 12.43
CA PRO A 133 -23.51 -2.76 12.23
C PRO A 133 -23.67 -4.11 11.53
N ILE A 134 -22.92 -4.38 10.46
CA ILE A 134 -23.00 -5.67 9.76
C ILE A 134 -22.56 -6.81 10.70
N ARG A 135 -21.48 -6.66 11.44
CA ARG A 135 -20.99 -7.66 12.39
C ARG A 135 -22.00 -7.94 13.51
N LEU A 136 -22.69 -6.91 14.00
CA LEU A 136 -23.77 -7.08 14.97
C LEU A 136 -24.97 -7.85 14.38
N LEU A 137 -25.38 -7.49 13.16
CA LEU A 137 -26.48 -8.15 12.46
C LEU A 137 -26.24 -9.64 12.19
N VAL A 138 -25.03 -10.02 11.89
CA VAL A 138 -24.66 -11.42 11.58
C VAL A 138 -24.24 -12.22 12.82
N GLY A 139 -24.29 -11.63 14.02
CA GLY A 139 -23.86 -12.32 15.25
C GLY A 139 -22.36 -12.63 15.25
N TYR A 140 -21.52 -11.69 14.85
CA TYR A 140 -20.06 -11.90 14.77
C TYR A 140 -19.48 -12.45 16.08
N PRO A 141 -18.79 -13.60 16.06
CA PRO A 141 -18.33 -14.27 17.28
C PRO A 141 -17.44 -13.41 18.18
N GLY A 142 -16.63 -12.51 17.60
CA GLY A 142 -15.76 -11.61 18.36
C GLY A 142 -16.51 -10.51 19.14
N TYR A 143 -17.83 -10.37 18.94
CA TYR A 143 -18.68 -9.41 19.67
C TYR A 143 -19.57 -10.05 20.72
N GLN A 144 -19.58 -11.37 20.83
CA GLN A 144 -20.37 -12.09 21.84
C GLN A 144 -19.94 -11.68 23.25
N ASN A 145 -20.93 -11.47 24.12
CA ASN A 145 -20.76 -11.10 25.53
C ASN A 145 -20.00 -9.77 25.76
N ARG A 146 -19.97 -8.88 24.75
CA ARG A 146 -19.32 -7.56 24.87
C ARG A 146 -20.37 -6.45 24.79
N SER A 147 -20.19 -5.40 25.58
CA SER A 147 -21.01 -4.20 25.47
C SER A 147 -20.71 -3.43 24.18
N LEU A 148 -21.68 -2.66 23.67
CA LEU A 148 -21.44 -1.81 22.50
C LEU A 148 -20.29 -0.83 22.73
N TRP A 149 -20.14 -0.29 23.95
CA TRP A 149 -19.04 0.59 24.31
C TRP A 149 -17.69 -0.11 24.20
N ASP A 150 -17.57 -1.33 24.71
CA ASP A 150 -16.34 -2.12 24.62
C ASP A 150 -15.99 -2.48 23.16
N ILE A 151 -17.02 -2.82 22.35
CA ILE A 151 -16.84 -3.06 20.92
C ILE A 151 -16.29 -1.80 20.23
N LEU A 152 -16.91 -0.63 20.43
CA LEU A 152 -16.48 0.62 19.81
C LEU A 152 -15.08 1.04 20.28
N TRP A 153 -14.82 0.92 21.58
CA TRP A 153 -13.51 1.26 22.14
C TRP A 153 -12.40 0.41 21.56
N ASN A 154 -12.56 -0.91 21.55
CA ASN A 154 -11.55 -1.84 21.05
C ASN A 154 -11.44 -1.83 19.51
N SER A 155 -12.57 -1.79 18.79
CA SER A 155 -12.56 -1.89 17.33
C SER A 155 -12.22 -0.57 16.64
N VAL A 156 -12.68 0.57 17.15
CA VAL A 156 -12.54 1.89 16.50
C VAL A 156 -11.41 2.70 17.13
N ILE A 157 -11.40 2.85 18.47
CA ILE A 157 -10.45 3.73 19.14
C ILE A 157 -9.06 3.07 19.25
N LEU A 158 -8.98 1.86 19.78
CA LEU A 158 -7.71 1.14 19.93
C LEU A 158 -7.27 0.42 18.65
N GLY A 159 -8.19 0.18 17.71
CA GLY A 159 -7.90 -0.51 16.45
C GLY A 159 -7.51 -1.99 16.63
N ASN A 160 -7.84 -2.61 17.77
CA ASN A 160 -7.45 -3.99 18.08
C ASN A 160 -8.29 -5.02 17.30
N ASP A 161 -9.56 -4.70 17.01
CA ASP A 161 -10.49 -5.55 16.23
C ASP A 161 -11.20 -4.73 15.14
N CYS A 162 -10.47 -3.92 14.41
CA CYS A 162 -11.01 -3.13 13.31
C CYS A 162 -11.09 -3.90 11.97
N GLY A 163 -10.94 -5.24 12.01
CA GLY A 163 -11.00 -6.10 10.83
C GLY A 163 -10.06 -5.63 9.73
N HIS A 164 -10.52 -5.65 8.47
CA HIS A 164 -9.73 -5.19 7.33
C HIS A 164 -9.34 -3.70 7.40
N LEU A 165 -10.06 -2.88 8.15
CA LEU A 165 -9.81 -1.42 8.23
C LEU A 165 -8.50 -1.05 8.94
N TRP A 166 -7.80 -2.01 9.57
CA TRP A 166 -6.51 -1.79 10.26
C TRP A 166 -5.46 -1.09 9.38
N PHE A 167 -5.54 -1.29 8.08
CA PHE A 167 -4.60 -0.71 7.12
C PHE A 167 -4.64 0.83 7.10
N LEU A 168 -5.81 1.44 7.29
CA LEU A 168 -5.98 2.90 7.18
C LEU A 168 -5.23 3.68 8.27
N PRO A 169 -5.44 3.40 9.57
CA PRO A 169 -4.66 4.06 10.62
C PRO A 169 -3.17 3.70 10.53
N CYS A 170 -2.84 2.44 10.20
CA CYS A 170 -1.46 2.03 9.98
C CYS A 170 -0.79 2.86 8.86
N LEU A 171 -1.44 2.99 7.71
CA LEU A 171 -0.92 3.78 6.59
C LEU A 171 -0.79 5.27 6.94
N PHE A 172 -1.75 5.82 7.69
CA PHE A 172 -1.67 7.21 8.18
C PHE A 172 -0.38 7.44 8.97
N PHE A 173 -0.09 6.57 9.94
CA PHE A 173 1.13 6.69 10.74
C PHE A 173 2.41 6.40 9.95
N CYS A 174 2.38 5.52 8.94
CA CYS A 174 3.50 5.34 8.02
C CYS A 174 3.85 6.65 7.28
N PHE A 175 2.86 7.43 6.82
CA PHE A 175 3.09 8.74 6.22
C PHE A 175 3.73 9.73 7.21
N VAL A 176 3.18 9.82 8.43
CA VAL A 176 3.67 10.75 9.46
C VAL A 176 5.10 10.40 9.89
N LEU A 177 5.34 9.13 10.19
CA LEU A 177 6.65 8.63 10.60
C LEU A 177 7.70 8.87 9.51
N THR A 178 7.39 8.52 8.27
CA THR A 178 8.30 8.74 7.13
C THR A 178 8.61 10.21 6.93
N TRP A 179 7.60 11.08 7.03
CA TRP A 179 7.80 12.53 6.91
C TRP A 179 8.74 13.05 8.01
N GLY A 180 8.51 12.64 9.27
CA GLY A 180 9.30 13.07 10.43
C GLY A 180 10.76 12.62 10.34
N VAL A 181 10.97 11.32 10.12
CA VAL A 181 12.34 10.74 9.98
C VAL A 181 13.06 11.35 8.79
N PHE A 182 12.36 11.57 7.68
CA PHE A 182 12.95 12.20 6.50
C PHE A 182 13.41 13.64 6.77
N ARG A 183 12.60 14.43 7.50
CA ARG A 183 12.96 15.79 7.90
C ARG A 183 14.17 15.80 8.83
N LEU A 184 14.20 14.88 9.80
CA LEU A 184 15.32 14.74 10.72
C LEU A 184 16.63 14.41 9.99
N LEU A 185 16.62 13.38 9.14
CA LEU A 185 17.82 12.95 8.40
C LEU A 185 18.31 14.03 7.42
N ARG A 186 17.39 14.82 6.84
CA ARG A 186 17.77 15.97 6.01
C ARG A 186 18.40 17.11 6.80
N ALA A 187 17.92 17.36 8.03
CA ALA A 187 18.54 18.36 8.92
C ALA A 187 20.00 17.99 9.26
N MET A 188 20.32 16.69 9.25
CA MET A 188 21.71 16.18 9.40
C MET A 188 22.56 16.35 8.12
N LYS A 189 22.05 17.02 7.08
CA LYS A 189 22.74 17.28 5.79
C LYS A 189 23.21 16.00 5.06
N LEU A 190 22.55 14.87 5.29
CA LEU A 190 22.84 13.60 4.62
C LEU A 190 22.44 13.66 3.14
N THR A 191 23.20 12.97 2.29
CA THR A 191 22.85 12.87 0.87
C THR A 191 21.52 12.13 0.68
N PRO A 192 20.75 12.46 -0.36
CA PRO A 192 19.46 11.80 -0.59
C PRO A 192 19.54 10.28 -0.60
N SER A 193 20.52 9.68 -1.25
CA SER A 193 20.67 8.23 -1.30
C SER A 193 20.87 7.60 0.08
N VAL A 194 21.67 8.26 0.95
CA VAL A 194 21.86 7.82 2.34
C VAL A 194 20.56 7.93 3.12
N VAL A 195 19.80 9.01 2.97
CA VAL A 195 18.50 9.20 3.65
C VAL A 195 17.52 8.06 3.32
N TYR A 196 17.40 7.70 2.05
CA TYR A 196 16.51 6.59 1.64
C TYR A 196 17.01 5.23 2.15
N GLY A 197 18.33 5.00 2.11
CA GLY A 197 18.95 3.79 2.65
C GLY A 197 18.70 3.65 4.15
N VAL A 198 18.94 4.71 4.93
CA VAL A 198 18.71 4.73 6.38
C VAL A 198 17.24 4.51 6.71
N LEU A 199 16.32 5.19 6.00
CA LEU A 199 14.88 4.99 6.17
C LEU A 199 14.48 3.53 5.96
N PHE A 200 14.97 2.90 4.90
CA PHE A 200 14.64 1.51 4.60
C PHE A 200 15.23 0.56 5.66
N LEU A 201 16.48 0.74 6.04
CA LEU A 201 17.14 -0.09 7.05
C LEU A 201 16.47 0.06 8.43
N ALA A 202 16.10 1.29 8.83
CA ALA A 202 15.36 1.52 10.06
C ALA A 202 13.98 0.84 10.04
N ALA A 203 13.26 0.93 8.92
CA ALA A 203 11.98 0.27 8.74
C ALA A 203 12.12 -1.27 8.73
N TYR A 204 13.17 -1.80 8.11
CA TYR A 204 13.47 -3.23 8.14
C TYR A 204 13.81 -3.70 9.56
N ALA A 205 14.62 -2.96 10.29
CA ALA A 205 14.95 -3.26 11.69
C ALA A 205 13.70 -3.21 12.57
N ALA A 206 12.84 -2.20 12.43
CA ALA A 206 11.57 -2.13 13.13
C ALA A 206 10.70 -3.36 12.84
N ALA A 207 10.57 -3.76 11.58
CA ALA A 207 9.81 -4.93 11.18
C ALA A 207 10.40 -6.26 11.70
N ARG A 208 11.72 -6.32 11.88
CA ARG A 208 12.42 -7.54 12.30
C ARG A 208 12.45 -7.75 13.81
N TYR A 209 12.56 -6.65 14.56
CA TYR A 209 12.88 -6.70 15.98
C TYR A 209 11.74 -6.22 16.89
N SER A 210 10.76 -5.44 16.40
CA SER A 210 9.68 -4.92 17.23
C SER A 210 8.93 -5.98 18.03
N CYS A 211 8.64 -7.13 17.41
CA CYS A 211 7.92 -8.23 18.07
C CYS A 211 8.76 -8.97 19.14
N ARG A 212 10.07 -8.67 19.25
CA ARG A 212 10.98 -9.28 20.22
C ARG A 212 11.18 -8.42 21.48
N ILE A 213 10.68 -7.18 21.47
CA ILE A 213 10.81 -6.27 22.59
C ILE A 213 9.72 -6.62 23.62
N PRO A 214 10.09 -7.08 24.84
CA PRO A 214 9.12 -7.32 25.91
C PRO A 214 8.33 -6.05 26.19
N GLY A 215 7.00 -6.16 26.33
CA GLY A 215 6.13 -5.00 26.59
C GLY A 215 5.97 -4.05 25.38
N PHE A 216 6.45 -4.40 24.18
CA PHE A 216 6.19 -3.61 22.98
C PHE A 216 4.67 -3.39 22.84
N PRO A 217 4.23 -2.15 22.51
CA PRO A 217 2.91 -1.65 22.86
C PRO A 217 1.77 -2.58 22.45
N GLY A 218 0.83 -2.76 23.37
CA GLY A 218 -0.39 -3.54 23.17
C GLY A 218 -1.33 -2.98 22.10
N SER A 219 -1.05 -1.78 21.55
CA SER A 219 -1.80 -1.21 20.44
C SER A 219 -1.50 -1.96 19.13
N ALA A 220 -2.54 -2.55 18.54
CA ALA A 220 -2.45 -3.19 17.24
C ALA A 220 -1.95 -2.22 16.16
N VAL A 221 -2.33 -0.95 16.22
CA VAL A 221 -1.90 0.07 15.25
C VAL A 221 -0.38 0.24 15.28
N VAL A 222 0.23 0.40 16.45
CA VAL A 222 1.68 0.60 16.57
C VAL A 222 2.44 -0.62 16.08
N ARG A 223 1.98 -1.83 16.46
CA ARG A 223 2.56 -3.09 15.98
C ARG A 223 2.46 -3.22 14.46
N ASN A 224 1.31 -2.90 13.88
CA ASN A 224 1.10 -2.94 12.44
C ASN A 224 1.97 -1.93 11.70
N VAL A 225 2.18 -0.72 12.25
CA VAL A 225 3.11 0.28 11.70
C VAL A 225 4.53 -0.27 11.71
N ALA A 226 5.01 -0.77 12.83
CA ALA A 226 6.38 -1.31 12.94
C ALA A 226 6.63 -2.43 11.92
N VAL A 227 5.67 -3.33 11.72
CA VAL A 227 5.80 -4.48 10.81
C VAL A 227 5.69 -4.07 9.34
N ASN A 228 4.84 -3.08 9.00
CA ASN A 228 4.50 -2.77 7.61
C ASN A 228 5.19 -1.54 7.04
N TRP A 229 5.83 -0.71 7.88
CA TRP A 229 6.54 0.49 7.42
C TRP A 229 7.62 0.19 6.38
N VAL A 230 8.26 -0.98 6.46
CA VAL A 230 9.27 -1.44 5.50
C VAL A 230 8.74 -1.52 4.07
N TRP A 231 7.48 -1.92 3.88
CA TRP A 231 6.84 -1.99 2.56
C TRP A 231 6.58 -0.60 1.98
N PHE A 232 6.20 0.34 2.84
CA PHE A 232 6.06 1.74 2.46
C PHE A 232 7.42 2.33 2.01
N CYS A 233 8.48 2.07 2.77
CA CYS A 233 9.83 2.50 2.44
C CYS A 233 10.37 1.82 1.16
N ALA A 234 10.00 0.57 0.90
CA ALA A 234 10.31 -0.09 -0.37
C ALA A 234 9.71 0.67 -1.56
N GLY A 235 8.49 1.15 -1.45
CA GLY A 235 7.86 2.00 -2.46
C GLY A 235 8.59 3.33 -2.69
N LEU A 236 9.09 3.97 -1.63
CA LEU A 236 9.95 5.16 -1.75
C LEU A 236 11.22 4.86 -2.57
N LEU A 237 11.87 3.73 -2.28
CA LEU A 237 13.07 3.30 -3.02
C LEU A 237 12.76 3.04 -4.49
N LEU A 238 11.66 2.34 -4.79
CA LEU A 238 11.25 2.06 -6.17
C LEU A 238 10.99 3.35 -6.95
N CYS A 239 10.38 4.37 -6.33
CA CYS A 239 10.20 5.68 -6.95
C CYS A 239 11.54 6.40 -7.17
N ARG A 240 12.41 6.41 -6.15
CA ARG A 240 13.68 7.15 -6.17
C ARG A 240 14.68 6.59 -7.17
N PHE A 241 14.71 5.28 -7.30
CA PHE A 241 15.61 4.57 -8.20
C PHE A 241 14.94 4.09 -9.49
N GLY A 242 13.84 4.75 -9.90
CA GLY A 242 13.09 4.43 -11.12
C GLY A 242 13.94 4.34 -12.38
N ASP A 243 14.91 5.25 -12.55
CA ASP A 243 15.83 5.24 -13.70
C ASP A 243 16.70 3.97 -13.75
N ARG A 244 17.04 3.40 -12.59
CA ARG A 244 17.80 2.14 -12.49
C ARG A 244 16.93 0.91 -12.71
N MET A 245 15.62 1.04 -12.61
CA MET A 245 14.68 -0.06 -12.89
C MET A 245 14.78 -0.52 -14.36
N GLU A 246 15.13 0.38 -15.27
CA GLU A 246 15.34 -0.01 -16.68
C GLU A 246 16.53 -0.98 -16.84
N LEU A 247 17.60 -0.80 -16.06
CA LEU A 247 18.70 -1.74 -16.01
C LEU A 247 18.26 -3.10 -15.44
N LEU A 248 17.46 -3.09 -14.36
CA LEU A 248 16.94 -4.32 -13.75
C LEU A 248 15.95 -5.07 -14.66
N ARG A 249 15.28 -4.37 -15.57
CA ARG A 249 14.40 -4.99 -16.58
C ARG A 249 15.13 -5.95 -17.50
N LYS A 250 16.41 -5.72 -17.77
CA LYS A 250 17.23 -6.66 -18.55
C LYS A 250 17.37 -8.02 -17.87
N CYS A 251 17.31 -8.03 -16.53
CA CYS A 251 17.41 -9.23 -15.70
C CYS A 251 16.05 -9.68 -15.14
N LYS A 252 14.93 -9.20 -15.66
CA LYS A 252 13.58 -9.46 -15.10
C LYS A 252 13.22 -10.95 -14.98
N ILE A 253 13.75 -11.80 -15.87
CA ILE A 253 13.55 -13.26 -15.82
C ILE A 253 14.22 -13.85 -14.58
N ILE A 254 15.42 -13.38 -14.21
CA ILE A 254 16.14 -13.84 -13.01
C ILE A 254 15.32 -13.50 -11.77
N PHE A 255 14.77 -12.26 -11.70
CA PHE A 255 13.91 -11.86 -10.58
C PHE A 255 12.62 -12.69 -10.51
N LEU A 256 12.01 -13.02 -11.66
CA LEU A 256 10.84 -13.89 -11.71
C LEU A 256 11.16 -15.30 -11.19
N LEU A 257 12.22 -15.91 -11.66
CA LEU A 257 12.64 -17.25 -11.20
C LEU A 257 12.99 -17.25 -9.71
N ALA A 258 13.69 -16.23 -9.23
CA ALA A 258 13.99 -16.06 -7.81
C ALA A 258 12.70 -15.88 -6.98
N ALA A 259 11.75 -15.09 -7.46
CA ALA A 259 10.46 -14.89 -6.79
C ALA A 259 9.64 -16.18 -6.73
N ILE A 260 9.61 -16.98 -7.80
CA ILE A 260 8.95 -18.29 -7.83
C ILE A 260 9.62 -19.24 -6.84
N GLY A 261 10.96 -19.37 -6.87
CA GLY A 261 11.71 -20.26 -5.98
C GLY A 261 11.54 -19.87 -4.51
N CYS A 262 11.67 -18.57 -4.18
CA CYS A 262 11.44 -18.09 -2.83
C CYS A 262 9.98 -18.25 -2.37
N SER A 263 9.01 -18.07 -3.27
CA SER A 263 7.60 -18.34 -2.96
C SER A 263 7.36 -19.81 -2.62
N ALA A 264 7.88 -20.71 -3.41
CA ALA A 264 7.80 -22.16 -3.15
C ALA A 264 8.47 -22.51 -1.81
N ALA A 265 9.66 -22.02 -1.55
CA ALA A 265 10.38 -22.24 -0.30
C ALA A 265 9.65 -21.67 0.93
N SER A 266 9.06 -20.48 0.80
CA SER A 266 8.21 -19.87 1.85
C SER A 266 6.96 -20.71 2.15
N LEU A 267 6.27 -21.15 1.10
CA LEU A 267 5.05 -21.98 1.23
C LEU A 267 5.35 -23.34 1.84
N LEU A 268 6.51 -23.91 1.52
CA LEU A 268 7.02 -25.16 2.10
C LEU A 268 7.64 -24.97 3.51
N ARG A 269 7.61 -23.71 4.03
CA ARG A 269 8.21 -23.33 5.32
C ARG A 269 9.73 -23.59 5.43
N LEU A 270 10.42 -23.64 4.30
CA LEU A 270 11.88 -23.81 4.23
C LEU A 270 12.60 -22.47 4.48
N LEU A 271 11.96 -21.33 4.24
CA LEU A 271 12.50 -20.01 4.51
C LEU A 271 11.82 -19.39 5.75
N PRO A 272 12.62 -18.92 6.72
CA PRO A 272 12.08 -18.28 7.92
C PRO A 272 11.62 -16.83 7.68
N TYR A 273 11.82 -16.27 6.48
CA TYR A 273 11.66 -14.84 6.22
C TYR A 273 10.78 -14.56 4.97
N ASP A 274 9.48 -14.51 5.17
CA ASP A 274 8.51 -14.13 4.13
C ASP A 274 8.74 -12.72 3.56
N ARG A 275 9.48 -11.85 4.29
CA ARG A 275 9.78 -10.49 3.82
C ARG A 275 10.70 -10.45 2.61
N VAL A 276 11.69 -11.34 2.54
CA VAL A 276 12.57 -11.43 1.36
C VAL A 276 11.76 -11.84 0.14
N THR A 277 10.92 -12.85 0.30
CA THR A 277 9.99 -13.30 -0.74
C THR A 277 9.05 -12.18 -1.18
N GLY A 278 8.44 -11.47 -0.22
CA GLY A 278 7.58 -10.32 -0.51
C GLY A 278 8.32 -9.20 -1.26
N MET A 279 9.57 -8.88 -0.90
CA MET A 279 10.38 -7.88 -1.62
C MET A 279 10.69 -8.30 -3.06
N LEU A 280 11.04 -9.56 -3.27
CA LEU A 280 11.27 -10.11 -4.62
C LEU A 280 9.99 -10.09 -5.46
N LEU A 281 8.85 -10.47 -4.86
CA LEU A 281 7.55 -10.41 -5.52
C LEU A 281 7.17 -8.97 -5.90
N LEU A 282 7.33 -8.00 -5.00
CA LEU A 282 7.11 -6.59 -5.28
C LEU A 282 7.97 -6.10 -6.44
N LEU A 283 9.29 -6.35 -6.37
CA LEU A 283 10.22 -5.95 -7.43
C LEU A 283 9.83 -6.59 -8.76
N THR A 284 9.54 -7.88 -8.77
CA THR A 284 9.09 -8.60 -9.97
C THR A 284 7.83 -7.97 -10.55
N LEU A 285 6.82 -7.66 -9.74
CA LEU A 285 5.60 -7.00 -10.22
C LEU A 285 5.89 -5.62 -10.84
N TYR A 286 6.72 -4.80 -10.20
CA TYR A 286 7.10 -3.50 -10.77
C TYR A 286 7.87 -3.63 -12.09
N LEU A 287 8.68 -4.69 -12.26
CA LEU A 287 9.44 -4.95 -13.50
C LEU A 287 8.56 -5.47 -14.65
N TRP A 288 7.56 -6.32 -14.34
CA TRP A 288 6.75 -7.00 -15.35
C TRP A 288 5.44 -6.31 -15.69
N THR A 289 4.93 -5.43 -14.82
CA THR A 289 3.65 -4.76 -15.07
C THR A 289 3.77 -3.78 -16.24
N PRO A 290 2.91 -3.89 -17.26
CA PRO A 290 2.91 -3.01 -18.43
C PRO A 290 2.45 -1.60 -18.07
N GLU A 291 2.81 -0.62 -18.91
CA GLU A 291 2.37 0.77 -18.79
C GLU A 291 1.00 1.02 -19.46
N GLY A 292 0.64 0.19 -20.43
CA GLY A 292 -0.66 0.27 -21.08
C GLY A 292 -1.79 -0.08 -20.12
N THR A 293 -2.83 0.73 -20.08
CA THR A 293 -4.01 0.51 -19.24
C THR A 293 -5.21 0.09 -20.09
N THR A 294 -6.11 -0.70 -19.49
CA THR A 294 -7.41 -1.02 -20.08
C THR A 294 -8.53 -0.27 -19.36
N PRO A 295 -9.73 -0.10 -19.94
CA PRO A 295 -10.89 0.45 -19.24
C PRO A 295 -11.19 -0.29 -17.93
N PHE A 296 -10.98 -1.61 -17.90
CA PHE A 296 -11.18 -2.45 -16.72
C PHE A 296 -10.17 -2.14 -15.62
N THR A 297 -8.86 -2.11 -15.93
CA THR A 297 -7.84 -1.79 -14.92
C THR A 297 -7.97 -0.34 -14.44
N GLY A 298 -8.35 0.59 -15.32
CA GLY A 298 -8.68 1.97 -14.96
C GLY A 298 -9.86 2.06 -14.00
N PHE A 299 -10.95 1.33 -14.28
CA PHE A 299 -12.12 1.28 -13.40
C PHE A 299 -11.78 0.72 -12.02
N LEU A 300 -11.09 -0.43 -11.95
CA LEU A 300 -10.69 -1.05 -10.69
C LEU A 300 -9.74 -0.14 -9.89
N SER A 301 -8.73 0.43 -10.54
CA SER A 301 -7.77 1.32 -9.89
C SER A 301 -8.45 2.55 -9.29
N ASN A 302 -9.35 3.19 -10.05
CA ASN A 302 -10.07 4.36 -9.59
C ASN A 302 -11.01 4.04 -8.41
N ASN A 303 -11.65 2.89 -8.41
CA ASN A 303 -12.59 2.48 -7.35
C ASN A 303 -11.93 1.63 -6.26
N SER A 304 -10.63 1.32 -6.34
CA SER A 304 -9.93 0.39 -5.46
C SER A 304 -10.10 0.69 -3.97
N PHE A 305 -10.07 1.97 -3.59
CA PHE A 305 -10.20 2.39 -2.20
C PHE A 305 -11.61 2.13 -1.64
N GLY A 306 -12.66 2.47 -2.38
CA GLY A 306 -14.03 2.19 -1.96
C GLY A 306 -14.34 0.68 -1.98
N ILE A 307 -13.88 -0.05 -2.99
CA ILE A 307 -13.99 -1.53 -3.00
C ILE A 307 -13.38 -2.11 -1.74
N TYR A 308 -12.17 -1.62 -1.36
CA TYR A 308 -11.51 -2.02 -0.13
C TYR A 308 -12.37 -1.75 1.13
N LEU A 309 -13.05 -0.61 1.20
CA LEU A 309 -13.88 -0.23 2.35
C LEU A 309 -15.14 -1.11 2.49
N PHE A 310 -15.79 -1.45 1.37
CA PHE A 310 -17.10 -2.13 1.37
C PHE A 310 -17.02 -3.65 1.46
N HIS A 311 -16.05 -4.30 0.77
CA HIS A 311 -16.11 -5.75 0.47
C HIS A 311 -16.06 -6.67 1.69
N SER A 312 -15.20 -6.38 2.66
CA SER A 312 -14.87 -7.36 3.70
C SER A 312 -15.99 -7.62 4.71
N PRO A 313 -16.76 -6.62 5.20
CA PRO A 313 -17.87 -6.90 6.09
C PRO A 313 -18.97 -7.78 5.47
N LEU A 314 -19.15 -7.73 4.15
CA LEU A 314 -20.13 -8.54 3.43
C LEU A 314 -19.81 -10.04 3.48
N ILE A 315 -18.54 -10.42 3.63
CA ILE A 315 -18.11 -11.82 3.74
C ILE A 315 -18.69 -12.49 4.99
N TYR A 316 -18.91 -11.73 6.07
CA TYR A 316 -19.53 -12.29 7.27
C TYR A 316 -20.96 -12.77 7.04
N LEU A 317 -21.66 -12.22 6.03
CA LEU A 317 -23.00 -12.71 5.64
C LEU A 317 -22.94 -14.16 5.12
N THR A 318 -21.94 -14.49 4.28
CA THR A 318 -21.81 -15.87 3.79
C THR A 318 -21.41 -16.83 4.90
N CYS A 319 -20.54 -16.39 5.84
CA CYS A 319 -20.12 -17.20 6.96
C CYS A 319 -21.28 -17.55 7.91
N SER A 320 -22.22 -16.62 8.11
CA SER A 320 -23.34 -16.79 9.04
C SER A 320 -24.56 -17.43 8.40
N GLN A 321 -24.82 -17.15 7.13
CA GLN A 321 -26.06 -17.58 6.47
C GLN A 321 -25.93 -18.90 5.69
N ILE A 322 -24.73 -19.19 5.15
CA ILE A 322 -24.49 -20.37 4.32
C ILE A 322 -23.14 -21.05 4.69
N PRO A 323 -22.90 -21.38 5.98
CA PRO A 323 -21.60 -21.91 6.43
C PRO A 323 -21.22 -23.22 5.76
N ASP A 324 -22.21 -24.06 5.39
CA ASP A 324 -22.02 -25.39 4.79
C ASP A 324 -22.01 -25.38 3.26
N ALA A 325 -22.12 -24.20 2.64
CA ALA A 325 -22.11 -24.11 1.18
C ALA A 325 -20.76 -24.53 0.58
N HIS A 326 -20.81 -25.13 -0.61
CA HIS A 326 -19.58 -25.54 -1.31
C HIS A 326 -18.61 -24.37 -1.48
N PRO A 327 -17.29 -24.54 -1.21
CA PRO A 327 -16.30 -23.46 -1.27
C PRO A 327 -16.33 -22.63 -2.55
N CYS A 328 -16.51 -23.27 -3.71
CA CYS A 328 -16.61 -22.56 -5.00
C CYS A 328 -17.77 -21.57 -5.04
N ILE A 329 -18.93 -21.92 -4.46
CA ILE A 329 -20.12 -21.04 -4.42
C ILE A 329 -19.83 -19.84 -3.51
N VAL A 330 -19.28 -20.09 -2.33
CA VAL A 330 -18.92 -19.03 -1.38
C VAL A 330 -17.88 -18.07 -1.96
N ILE A 331 -16.83 -18.60 -2.61
CA ILE A 331 -15.81 -17.80 -3.26
C ILE A 331 -16.42 -16.96 -4.39
N LEU A 332 -17.24 -17.57 -5.25
CA LEU A 332 -17.89 -16.86 -6.35
C LEU A 332 -18.78 -15.73 -5.84
N LEU A 333 -19.59 -16.00 -4.80
CA LEU A 333 -20.46 -15.01 -4.18
C LEU A 333 -19.65 -13.87 -3.55
N ASN A 334 -18.61 -14.18 -2.79
CA ASN A 334 -17.78 -13.18 -2.12
C ASN A 334 -16.92 -12.37 -3.10
N PHE A 335 -16.26 -13.04 -4.05
CA PHE A 335 -15.34 -12.37 -4.96
C PHE A 335 -16.07 -11.60 -6.07
N VAL A 336 -16.99 -12.27 -6.79
CA VAL A 336 -17.70 -11.66 -7.91
C VAL A 336 -18.92 -10.89 -7.42
N GLY A 337 -19.77 -11.51 -6.59
CA GLY A 337 -21.00 -10.88 -6.09
C GLY A 337 -20.70 -9.67 -5.19
N PHE A 338 -20.07 -9.89 -4.05
CA PHE A 338 -19.80 -8.80 -3.09
C PHE A 338 -18.65 -7.89 -3.53
N GLY A 339 -17.64 -8.41 -4.24
CA GLY A 339 -16.62 -7.58 -4.88
C GLY A 339 -17.22 -6.65 -5.93
N GLY A 340 -18.09 -7.17 -6.80
CA GLY A 340 -18.81 -6.39 -7.81
C GLY A 340 -19.78 -5.38 -7.17
N LEU A 341 -20.57 -5.79 -6.16
CA LEU A 341 -21.44 -4.89 -5.40
C LEU A 341 -20.64 -3.74 -4.77
N SER A 342 -19.48 -4.06 -4.17
CA SER A 342 -18.60 -3.03 -3.59
C SER A 342 -18.10 -2.03 -4.62
N ALA A 343 -17.79 -2.49 -5.84
CA ALA A 343 -17.40 -1.62 -6.94
C ALA A 343 -18.56 -0.71 -7.39
N LEU A 344 -19.76 -1.25 -7.50
CA LEU A 344 -20.97 -0.49 -7.86
C LEU A 344 -21.33 0.55 -6.79
N LEU A 345 -21.32 0.16 -5.50
CA LEU A 345 -21.56 1.07 -4.37
C LEU A 345 -20.53 2.21 -4.37
N THR A 346 -19.26 1.90 -4.61
CA THR A 346 -18.19 2.90 -4.72
C THR A 346 -18.47 3.88 -5.86
N ALA A 347 -18.77 3.37 -7.05
CA ALA A 347 -19.04 4.18 -8.22
C ALA A 347 -20.28 5.07 -8.03
N ALA A 348 -21.34 4.54 -7.39
CA ALA A 348 -22.53 5.29 -7.04
C ALA A 348 -22.25 6.39 -6.01
N MET A 349 -21.55 6.05 -4.92
CA MET A 349 -21.19 6.98 -3.85
C MET A 349 -20.32 8.15 -4.34
N ARG A 350 -19.42 7.90 -5.29
CA ARG A 350 -18.59 8.94 -5.92
C ARG A 350 -19.37 9.98 -6.72
N LYS A 351 -20.56 9.63 -7.23
CA LYS A 351 -21.47 10.55 -7.92
C LYS A 351 -22.25 11.46 -6.99
N THR A 352 -22.15 11.25 -5.67
CA THR A 352 -22.91 11.99 -4.65
C THR A 352 -21.99 12.82 -3.76
N LYS A 353 -22.57 13.66 -2.88
CA LYS A 353 -21.82 14.37 -1.82
C LYS A 353 -21.17 13.42 -0.81
N MET A 354 -21.56 12.15 -0.80
CA MET A 354 -20.99 11.13 0.09
C MET A 354 -19.55 10.71 -0.28
N LYS A 355 -19.04 11.12 -1.47
CA LYS A 355 -17.63 10.86 -1.85
C LYS A 355 -16.62 11.33 -0.80
N ARG A 356 -16.97 12.34 0.02
CA ARG A 356 -16.13 12.77 1.16
C ARG A 356 -15.82 11.65 2.16
N PHE A 357 -16.73 10.68 2.33
CA PHE A 357 -16.51 9.50 3.19
C PHE A 357 -15.60 8.46 2.54
N LEU A 358 -15.34 8.60 1.23
CA LEU A 358 -14.29 7.87 0.53
C LEU A 358 -12.94 8.64 0.55
N GLY A 359 -12.84 9.74 1.30
CA GLY A 359 -11.62 10.53 1.37
C GLY A 359 -11.33 11.39 0.12
N GLU A 360 -12.39 11.72 -0.65
CA GLU A 360 -12.35 12.52 -1.89
C GLU A 360 -12.97 13.90 -1.72
#